data_d37ed21011ef4dc8e73033a36b2a1ed2
#
_entry.id   d37ed21011ef4dc8e73033a36b2a1ed2
#
_cell.length_a   1.000
_cell.length_b   1.000
_cell.length_c   1.000
_cell.angle_alpha   90.00
_cell.angle_beta   90.00
_cell.angle_gamma   90.00
#
_symmetry.space_group_name_H-M   'P 1'
#
loop_
_entity.id
_entity.type
_entity.pdbx_description
1 polymer ?
#
loop_
_entity_poly.entity_id
_entity_poly.type
_entity_poly.pdbx_seq_one_letter_code
_entity_poly.pdbx_strand_id
1 'polypeptide(L)'
;MALEIERRFLIKNDNWREFVTNRTFIEQGYLSKNLDDWIIRIRFTGKDFKIALKKHIASFTNFEFEYSIPQKDGETIMSNLSNTIKKERFFVEVEKKSWIIDCFKENNYPLEIAEIELSNADEDLFLPSFISKEITGMTHYSNFSLANYPFSDWKEDYLTTFKTCLLYTSPSPRDS
;
A
#
# COMPACT_ATOMS: atom_id res chain seq x y z
N MET A 1 -18.72 8.24 8.74
CA MET A 1 -19.16 7.27 7.74
C MET A 1 -17.95 6.50 7.26
N ALA A 2 -18.05 5.23 7.16
CA ALA A 2 -16.92 4.33 6.88
C ALA A 2 -16.59 4.19 5.37
N LEU A 3 -16.69 5.28 4.60
CA LEU A 3 -16.31 5.32 3.20
C LEU A 3 -14.85 5.75 3.08
N GLU A 4 -14.08 4.99 2.33
CA GLU A 4 -12.71 5.28 1.98
C GLU A 4 -12.61 5.45 0.45
N ILE A 5 -12.08 6.58 0.02
CA ILE A 5 -11.83 6.89 -1.39
C ILE A 5 -10.34 7.08 -1.53
N GLU A 6 -9.64 6.14 -2.15
CA GLU A 6 -8.19 6.17 -2.27
C GLU A 6 -7.71 6.01 -3.70
N ARG A 7 -6.63 6.69 -4.05
CA ARG A 7 -5.89 6.45 -5.30
C ARG A 7 -4.48 5.97 -4.97
N ARG A 8 -3.95 5.10 -5.81
CA ARG A 8 -2.68 4.41 -5.59
C ARG A 8 -1.76 4.53 -6.79
N PHE A 9 -0.46 4.65 -6.54
CA PHE A 9 0.54 4.93 -7.57
C PHE A 9 1.84 4.21 -7.29
N LEU A 10 2.58 3.90 -8.35
CA LEU A 10 3.98 3.49 -8.25
C LEU A 10 4.88 4.71 -8.07
N ILE A 11 6.00 4.50 -7.42
CA ILE A 11 7.04 5.51 -7.14
C ILE A 11 8.15 5.38 -8.19
N LYS A 12 8.71 6.52 -8.63
CA LYS A 12 9.81 6.53 -9.62
C LYS A 12 11.16 7.03 -9.09
N ASN A 13 11.18 7.68 -7.92
CA ASN A 13 12.41 8.16 -7.30
C ASN A 13 12.22 8.41 -5.81
N ASP A 14 13.29 8.70 -5.11
CA ASP A 14 13.33 8.87 -3.65
C ASP A 14 13.07 10.31 -3.17
N ASN A 15 12.68 11.24 -4.04
CA ASN A 15 12.49 12.65 -3.66
C ASN A 15 11.41 12.84 -2.58
N TRP A 16 10.49 11.90 -2.43
CA TRP A 16 9.48 11.91 -1.37
C TRP A 16 10.06 11.86 0.05
N ARG A 17 11.28 11.36 0.21
CA ARG A 17 11.92 11.19 1.52
C ARG A 17 12.18 12.51 2.25
N GLU A 18 12.34 13.60 1.50
CA GLU A 18 12.52 14.95 2.06
C GLU A 18 11.26 15.49 2.73
N PHE A 19 10.09 14.93 2.39
CA PHE A 19 8.77 15.36 2.89
C PHE A 19 8.20 14.42 3.96
N VAL A 20 8.99 13.48 4.46
CA VAL A 20 8.56 12.52 5.49
C VAL A 20 8.36 13.25 6.82
N THR A 21 7.17 13.11 7.38
CA THR A 21 6.80 13.67 8.69
C THR A 21 6.77 12.61 9.80
N ASN A 22 6.50 11.36 9.43
CA ASN A 22 6.46 10.24 10.37
C ASN A 22 6.62 8.90 9.63
N ARG A 23 6.89 7.85 10.38
CA ARG A 23 6.96 6.48 9.86
C ARG A 23 6.48 5.46 10.89
N THR A 24 5.99 4.33 10.43
CA THR A 24 5.61 3.20 11.27
C THR A 24 5.88 1.88 10.58
N PHE A 25 6.23 0.87 11.35
CA PHE A 25 6.29 -0.51 10.85
C PHE A 25 4.88 -1.11 10.85
N ILE A 26 4.55 -1.84 9.80
CA ILE A 26 3.28 -2.55 9.66
C ILE A 26 3.53 -4.01 9.33
N GLU A 27 2.91 -4.88 10.10
CA GLU A 27 2.69 -6.27 9.75
C GLU A 27 1.18 -6.52 9.66
N GLN A 28 0.71 -7.11 8.58
CA GLN A 28 -0.71 -7.39 8.40
C GLN A 28 -0.93 -8.73 7.71
N GLY A 29 -2.05 -9.35 8.04
CA GLY A 29 -2.46 -10.63 7.48
C GLY A 29 -3.96 -10.65 7.23
N TYR A 30 -4.42 -11.70 6.56
CA TYR A 30 -5.77 -11.79 6.04
C TYR A 30 -6.46 -13.09 6.46
N LEU A 31 -7.67 -12.95 6.99
CA LEU A 31 -8.56 -14.07 7.32
C LEU A 31 -9.44 -14.44 6.12
N SER A 32 -9.68 -13.49 5.22
CA SER A 32 -10.46 -13.73 3.99
C SER A 32 -9.69 -14.60 3.00
N LYS A 33 -10.43 -15.38 2.20
CA LYS A 33 -9.88 -16.31 1.21
C LYS A 33 -9.91 -15.79 -0.22
N ASN A 34 -10.75 -14.81 -0.51
CA ASN A 34 -10.91 -14.24 -1.85
C ASN A 34 -11.26 -12.75 -1.79
N LEU A 35 -11.12 -12.06 -2.94
CA LEU A 35 -11.35 -10.62 -3.08
C LEU A 35 -12.83 -10.24 -3.31
N ASP A 36 -13.68 -11.20 -3.64
CA ASP A 36 -15.05 -10.91 -4.10
C ASP A 36 -16.03 -10.65 -2.95
N ASP A 37 -15.57 -10.83 -1.73
CA ASP A 37 -16.36 -10.65 -0.52
C ASP A 37 -15.69 -9.64 0.42
N TRP A 38 -16.12 -9.62 1.68
CA TRP A 38 -15.47 -8.82 2.70
C TRP A 38 -14.03 -9.28 2.91
N ILE A 39 -13.09 -8.35 2.80
CA ILE A 39 -11.70 -8.57 3.20
C ILE A 39 -11.59 -8.29 4.70
N ILE A 40 -11.23 -9.33 5.44
CA ILE A 40 -10.97 -9.25 6.88
C ILE A 40 -9.46 -9.27 7.09
N ARG A 41 -8.94 -8.17 7.60
CA ARG A 41 -7.51 -7.93 7.82
C ARG A 41 -7.24 -7.76 9.31
N ILE A 42 -6.16 -8.38 9.78
CA ILE A 42 -5.52 -8.05 11.05
C ILE A 42 -4.25 -7.24 10.76
N ARG A 43 -4.01 -6.19 11.55
CA ARG A 43 -2.84 -5.32 11.39
C ARG A 43 -2.20 -5.03 12.73
N PHE A 44 -0.87 -5.18 12.78
CA PHE A 44 -0.01 -4.68 13.85
C PHE A 44 0.74 -3.44 13.35
N THR A 45 0.74 -2.37 14.13
CA THR A 45 1.36 -1.09 13.77
C THR A 45 2.61 -0.79 14.59
N GLY A 46 3.32 -1.82 15.07
CA GLY A 46 4.45 -1.67 15.99
C GLY A 46 4.04 -1.43 17.44
N LYS A 47 2.78 -1.13 17.71
CA LYS A 47 2.24 -0.83 19.02
C LYS A 47 0.91 -1.53 19.30
N ASP A 48 -0.04 -1.41 18.40
CA ASP A 48 -1.41 -1.85 18.60
C ASP A 48 -1.87 -2.79 17.49
N PHE A 49 -2.78 -3.70 17.83
CA PHE A 49 -3.49 -4.52 16.86
C PHE A 49 -4.86 -3.94 16.52
N LYS A 50 -5.18 -4.00 15.23
CA LYS A 50 -6.49 -3.63 14.71
C LYS A 50 -7.01 -4.69 13.77
N ILE A 51 -8.34 -4.88 13.78
CA ILE A 51 -9.06 -5.65 12.78
C ILE A 51 -9.83 -4.70 11.89
N ALA A 52 -9.79 -4.94 10.59
CA ALA A 52 -10.54 -4.17 9.61
C ALA A 52 -11.37 -5.08 8.71
N LEU A 53 -12.58 -4.60 8.39
CA LEU A 53 -13.48 -5.20 7.42
C LEU A 53 -13.60 -4.23 6.26
N LYS A 54 -13.13 -4.63 5.08
CA LYS A 54 -13.14 -3.81 3.87
C LYS A 54 -13.96 -4.48 2.78
N LYS A 55 -14.80 -3.71 2.09
CA LYS A 55 -15.55 -4.18 0.92
C LYS A 55 -15.53 -3.16 -0.18
N HIS A 56 -15.15 -3.58 -1.37
CA HIS A 56 -15.19 -2.75 -2.56
C HIS A 56 -16.63 -2.44 -2.97
N ILE A 57 -16.91 -1.18 -3.32
CA ILE A 57 -18.24 -0.72 -3.74
C ILE A 57 -18.23 -0.37 -5.22
N ALA A 58 -17.42 0.62 -5.61
CA ALA A 58 -17.34 1.12 -6.98
C ALA A 58 -16.06 1.93 -7.19
N SER A 59 -15.50 1.89 -8.39
CA SER A 59 -14.29 2.61 -8.78
C SER A 59 -13.16 2.42 -7.77
N PHE A 60 -12.81 3.44 -7.01
CA PHE A 60 -11.80 3.39 -5.94
C PHE A 60 -12.40 3.67 -4.55
N THR A 61 -13.69 3.39 -4.39
CA THR A 61 -14.47 3.57 -3.14
C THR A 61 -14.71 2.23 -2.45
N ASN A 62 -14.44 2.18 -1.15
CA ASN A 62 -14.63 1.01 -0.32
C ASN A 62 -15.42 1.38 0.96
N PHE A 63 -16.14 0.41 1.52
CA PHE A 63 -16.43 0.44 2.96
C PHE A 63 -15.18 -0.02 3.72
N GLU A 64 -14.83 0.67 4.79
CA GLU A 64 -13.84 0.19 5.74
C GLU A 64 -14.31 0.46 7.17
N PHE A 65 -14.34 -0.61 7.97
CA PHE A 65 -14.63 -0.58 9.40
C PHE A 65 -13.40 -1.10 10.12
N GLU A 66 -12.81 -0.30 11.00
CA GLU A 66 -11.60 -0.67 11.73
C GLU A 66 -11.81 -0.55 13.23
N TYR A 67 -11.36 -1.56 13.97
CA TYR A 67 -11.50 -1.66 15.41
C TYR A 67 -10.19 -2.10 16.05
N SER A 68 -9.86 -1.48 17.18
CA SER A 68 -8.76 -1.96 18.04
C SER A 68 -9.16 -3.25 18.73
N ILE A 69 -8.22 -4.19 18.83
CA ILE A 69 -8.41 -5.44 19.54
C ILE A 69 -7.32 -5.63 20.60
N PRO A 70 -7.57 -6.43 21.64
CA PRO A 70 -6.57 -6.73 22.65
C PRO A 70 -5.30 -7.32 22.04
N GLN A 71 -4.15 -6.92 22.57
CA GLN A 71 -2.85 -7.36 22.07
C GLN A 71 -2.73 -8.88 21.96
N LYS A 72 -3.12 -9.59 23.03
CA LYS A 72 -3.04 -11.04 23.06
C LYS A 72 -3.90 -11.73 21.99
N ASP A 73 -5.07 -11.16 21.68
CA ASP A 73 -5.94 -11.67 20.62
C ASP A 73 -5.29 -11.46 19.25
N GLY A 74 -4.76 -10.26 19.03
CA GLY A 74 -4.04 -9.91 17.79
C GLY A 74 -2.82 -10.80 17.55
N GLU A 75 -1.99 -11.03 18.55
CA GLU A 75 -0.84 -11.94 18.50
C GLU A 75 -1.27 -13.35 18.16
N THR A 76 -2.33 -13.85 18.81
CA THR A 76 -2.85 -15.20 18.54
C THR A 76 -3.37 -15.34 17.12
N ILE A 77 -4.14 -14.38 16.64
CA ILE A 77 -4.66 -14.40 15.26
C ILE A 77 -3.50 -14.33 14.27
N MET A 78 -2.59 -13.37 14.42
CA MET A 78 -1.48 -13.16 13.48
C MET A 78 -0.57 -14.40 13.38
N SER A 79 -0.28 -15.05 14.48
CA SER A 79 0.58 -16.26 14.52
C SER A 79 -0.03 -17.47 13.81
N ASN A 80 -1.34 -17.46 13.57
CA ASN A 80 -2.05 -18.52 12.84
C ASN A 80 -2.29 -18.20 11.36
N LEU A 81 -1.79 -17.07 10.87
CA LEU A 81 -1.90 -16.68 9.46
C LEU A 81 -0.63 -17.02 8.69
N SER A 82 -0.79 -17.54 7.48
CA SER A 82 0.32 -17.82 6.54
C SER A 82 0.45 -16.72 5.47
N ASN A 83 -0.61 -15.95 5.23
CA ASN A 83 -0.69 -14.92 4.21
C ASN A 83 -0.52 -13.52 4.84
N THR A 84 0.70 -13.20 5.19
CA THR A 84 1.06 -11.93 5.82
C THR A 84 1.99 -11.12 4.94
N ILE A 85 1.99 -9.79 5.13
CA ILE A 85 2.94 -8.87 4.53
C ILE A 85 3.54 -7.96 5.60
N LYS A 86 4.77 -7.54 5.37
CA LYS A 86 5.47 -6.55 6.18
C LYS A 86 5.85 -5.36 5.33
N LYS A 87 5.70 -4.19 5.86
CA LYS A 87 6.07 -2.93 5.21
C LYS A 87 6.43 -1.85 6.22
N GLU A 88 7.20 -0.90 5.77
CA GLU A 88 7.44 0.34 6.47
C GLU A 88 6.59 1.42 5.80
N ARG A 89 5.73 2.05 6.57
CA ARG A 89 4.82 3.10 6.10
C ARG A 89 5.38 4.47 6.47
N PHE A 90 5.52 5.31 5.47
CA PHE A 90 5.94 6.69 5.63
C PHE A 90 4.76 7.64 5.38
N PHE A 91 4.65 8.64 6.24
CA PHE A 91 3.69 9.72 6.10
C PHE A 91 4.42 10.92 5.49
N VAL A 92 3.88 11.44 4.39
CA VAL A 92 4.55 12.42 3.53
C VAL A 92 3.60 13.57 3.27
N GLU A 93 4.02 14.80 3.57
CA GLU A 93 3.22 16.01 3.34
C GLU A 93 3.77 16.80 2.15
N VAL A 94 3.00 16.88 1.06
CA VAL A 94 3.37 17.63 -0.15
C VAL A 94 2.17 18.45 -0.63
N GLU A 95 2.39 19.75 -0.91
CA GLU A 95 1.36 20.65 -1.41
C GLU A 95 0.05 20.62 -0.59
N LYS A 96 0.20 20.57 0.75
CA LYS A 96 -0.91 20.48 1.72
C LYS A 96 -1.76 19.22 1.58
N LYS A 97 -1.22 18.18 0.97
CA LYS A 97 -1.83 16.86 0.86
C LYS A 97 -0.98 15.83 1.62
N SER A 98 -1.69 14.97 2.35
CA SER A 98 -1.09 13.86 3.09
C SER A 98 -1.03 12.62 2.22
N TRP A 99 0.18 12.19 1.90
CA TRP A 99 0.46 10.96 1.19
C TRP A 99 0.95 9.89 2.13
N ILE A 100 0.66 8.65 1.81
CA ILE A 100 1.23 7.47 2.46
C ILE A 100 2.12 6.76 1.44
N ILE A 101 3.34 6.41 1.85
CA ILE A 101 4.24 5.60 1.03
C ILE A 101 4.57 4.32 1.78
N ASP A 102 4.17 3.20 1.23
CA ASP A 102 4.43 1.87 1.75
C ASP A 102 5.64 1.25 1.02
N CYS A 103 6.71 1.04 1.76
CA CYS A 103 7.91 0.33 1.30
C CYS A 103 7.82 -1.12 1.78
N PHE A 104 7.54 -2.03 0.86
CA PHE A 104 7.34 -3.44 1.17
C PHE A 104 8.64 -4.15 1.49
N LYS A 105 8.57 -5.15 2.35
CA LYS A 105 9.70 -5.97 2.83
C LYS A 105 9.55 -7.42 2.37
N GLU A 106 10.58 -8.20 2.65
CA GLU A 106 10.62 -9.64 2.37
C GLU A 106 10.30 -9.94 0.88
N ASN A 107 9.38 -10.84 0.61
CA ASN A 107 9.04 -11.27 -0.75
C ASN A 107 8.36 -10.21 -1.62
N ASN A 108 7.97 -9.08 -1.03
CA ASN A 108 7.41 -7.95 -1.76
C ASN A 108 8.43 -6.80 -1.98
N TYR A 109 9.65 -6.94 -1.49
CA TYR A 109 10.74 -6.00 -1.78
C TYR A 109 11.15 -6.10 -3.27
N PRO A 110 11.48 -5.01 -3.98
CA PRO A 110 11.59 -3.61 -3.54
C PRO A 110 10.35 -2.75 -3.86
N LEU A 111 9.16 -3.31 -3.87
CA LEU A 111 7.93 -2.60 -4.24
C LEU A 111 7.68 -1.42 -3.30
N GLU A 112 7.39 -0.26 -3.88
CA GLU A 112 6.98 0.96 -3.19
C GLU A 112 5.68 1.47 -3.80
N ILE A 113 4.68 1.73 -2.97
CA ILE A 113 3.36 2.20 -3.40
C ILE A 113 3.00 3.46 -2.62
N ALA A 114 2.62 4.50 -3.36
CA ALA A 114 2.03 5.71 -2.79
C ALA A 114 0.51 5.60 -2.78
N GLU A 115 -0.10 6.03 -1.70
CA GLU A 115 -1.55 6.09 -1.52
C GLU A 115 -1.95 7.50 -1.08
N ILE A 116 -3.08 7.97 -1.58
CA ILE A 116 -3.72 9.20 -1.11
C ILE A 116 -5.21 8.97 -0.95
N GLU A 117 -5.73 9.37 0.21
CA GLU A 117 -7.16 9.40 0.48
C GLU A 117 -7.75 10.72 0.02
N LEU A 118 -8.88 10.65 -0.68
CA LEU A 118 -9.58 11.78 -1.25
C LEU A 118 -10.89 12.05 -0.51
N SER A 119 -11.31 13.31 -0.49
CA SER A 119 -12.60 13.72 0.08
C SER A 119 -13.77 13.27 -0.78
N ASN A 120 -13.57 13.21 -2.10
CA ASN A 120 -14.54 12.72 -3.07
C ASN A 120 -13.84 12.21 -4.34
N ALA A 121 -14.58 11.45 -5.15
CA ALA A 121 -14.05 10.80 -6.34
C ALA A 121 -13.58 11.77 -7.45
N ASP A 122 -14.15 12.97 -7.51
CA ASP A 122 -13.88 13.97 -8.53
C ASP A 122 -12.86 15.04 -8.07
N GLU A 123 -12.22 14.81 -6.92
CA GLU A 123 -11.21 15.73 -6.39
C GLU A 123 -10.01 15.82 -7.33
N ASP A 124 -9.66 17.03 -7.74
CA ASP A 124 -8.46 17.32 -8.51
C ASP A 124 -7.21 17.01 -7.67
N LEU A 125 -6.34 16.18 -8.21
CA LEU A 125 -5.13 15.73 -7.54
C LEU A 125 -3.88 16.20 -8.28
N PHE A 126 -3.11 17.07 -7.62
CA PHE A 126 -1.74 17.34 -8.05
C PHE A 126 -0.85 16.13 -7.78
N LEU A 127 -0.17 15.65 -8.82
CA LEU A 127 0.75 14.52 -8.69
C LEU A 127 2.18 15.02 -8.46
N PRO A 128 2.77 14.77 -7.29
CA PRO A 128 4.17 15.10 -7.01
C PRO A 128 5.14 14.43 -7.99
N SER A 129 6.33 15.01 -8.14
CA SER A 129 7.35 14.56 -9.09
C SER A 129 7.86 13.13 -8.87
N PHE A 130 7.69 12.59 -7.69
CA PHE A 130 8.08 11.21 -7.38
C PHE A 130 7.03 10.15 -7.78
N ILE A 131 5.82 10.57 -8.18
CA ILE A 131 4.76 9.67 -8.65
C ILE A 131 5.04 9.24 -10.10
N SER A 132 4.81 7.97 -10.37
CA SER A 132 4.96 7.35 -11.68
C SER A 132 3.60 6.97 -12.25
N LYS A 133 3.29 5.69 -12.25
CA LYS A 133 2.08 5.12 -12.85
C LYS A 133 0.97 4.97 -11.81
N GLU A 134 -0.26 5.35 -12.16
CA GLU A 134 -1.44 5.02 -11.38
C GLU A 134 -1.77 3.53 -11.47
N ILE A 135 -2.01 2.92 -10.32
CA ILE A 135 -2.35 1.50 -10.15
C ILE A 135 -3.67 1.30 -9.42
N THR A 136 -4.46 2.36 -9.25
CA THR A 136 -5.78 2.30 -8.63
C THR A 136 -6.64 1.24 -9.32
N GLY A 137 -7.25 0.33 -8.55
CA GLY A 137 -8.07 -0.76 -9.09
C GLY A 137 -7.30 -1.93 -9.70
N MET A 138 -5.97 -1.86 -9.78
CA MET A 138 -5.14 -2.99 -10.23
C MET A 138 -4.97 -3.97 -9.08
N THR A 139 -5.78 -5.03 -9.07
CA THR A 139 -5.96 -5.95 -7.93
C THR A 139 -4.68 -6.66 -7.49
N HIS A 140 -3.77 -6.96 -8.42
CA HIS A 140 -2.51 -7.65 -8.10
C HIS A 140 -1.56 -6.79 -7.22
N TYR A 141 -1.72 -5.46 -7.20
CA TYR A 141 -1.01 -4.58 -6.28
C TYR A 141 -1.71 -4.41 -4.92
N SER A 142 -2.89 -4.99 -4.73
CA SER A 142 -3.55 -4.91 -3.42
C SER A 142 -2.74 -5.63 -2.35
N ASN A 143 -2.80 -5.14 -1.11
CA ASN A 143 -2.11 -5.79 0.00
C ASN A 143 -2.57 -7.24 0.19
N PHE A 144 -3.85 -7.52 -0.04
CA PHE A 144 -4.40 -8.88 -0.02
C PHE A 144 -3.72 -9.78 -1.07
N SER A 145 -3.63 -9.31 -2.30
CA SER A 145 -2.99 -10.07 -3.39
C SER A 145 -1.50 -10.27 -3.14
N LEU A 146 -0.79 -9.25 -2.64
CA LEU A 146 0.62 -9.33 -2.30
C LEU A 146 0.91 -10.29 -1.13
N ALA A 147 -0.04 -10.46 -0.21
CA ALA A 147 0.07 -11.45 0.88
C ALA A 147 -0.09 -12.89 0.38
N ASN A 148 -0.88 -13.10 -0.67
CA ASN A 148 -1.18 -14.43 -1.22
C ASN A 148 -0.32 -14.80 -2.45
N TYR A 149 0.09 -13.80 -3.22
CA TYR A 149 0.95 -13.93 -4.40
C TYR A 149 1.96 -12.77 -4.42
N PRO A 150 3.08 -12.93 -3.71
CA PRO A 150 4.04 -11.86 -3.50
C PRO A 150 4.75 -11.44 -4.79
N PHE A 151 5.25 -10.21 -4.79
CA PHE A 151 5.94 -9.58 -5.91
C PHE A 151 7.10 -10.44 -6.47
N SER A 152 7.82 -11.15 -5.59
CA SER A 152 8.90 -12.06 -5.97
C SER A 152 8.46 -13.21 -6.90
N ASP A 153 7.18 -13.59 -6.85
CA ASP A 153 6.63 -14.70 -7.63
C ASP A 153 6.04 -14.24 -8.97
N TRP A 154 6.06 -12.93 -9.24
CA TRP A 154 5.54 -12.41 -10.49
C TRP A 154 6.41 -12.86 -11.67
N LYS A 155 5.76 -13.15 -12.81
CA LYS A 155 6.45 -13.60 -14.00
C LYS A 155 7.49 -12.56 -14.47
N GLU A 156 8.56 -13.05 -15.03
CA GLU A 156 9.72 -12.25 -15.46
C GLU A 156 9.33 -11.09 -16.42
N ASP A 157 8.30 -11.29 -17.25
CA ASP A 157 7.75 -10.24 -18.12
C ASP A 157 7.18 -9.06 -17.34
N TYR A 158 6.52 -9.30 -16.23
CA TYR A 158 6.02 -8.27 -15.33
C TYR A 158 7.16 -7.53 -14.62
N LEU A 159 8.16 -8.27 -14.17
CA LEU A 159 9.34 -7.72 -13.51
C LEU A 159 10.18 -6.88 -14.48
N THR A 160 10.27 -7.30 -15.74
CA THR A 160 10.99 -6.56 -16.80
C THR A 160 10.28 -5.24 -17.09
N THR A 161 8.96 -5.24 -17.23
CA THR A 161 8.16 -4.02 -17.42
C THR A 161 8.29 -3.06 -16.24
N PHE A 162 8.26 -3.59 -15.02
CA PHE A 162 8.46 -2.81 -13.80
C PHE A 162 9.86 -2.21 -13.73
N LYS A 163 10.91 -3.01 -13.98
CA LYS A 163 12.29 -2.54 -14.01
C LYS A 163 12.52 -1.51 -15.13
N THR A 164 11.91 -1.68 -16.28
CA THR A 164 12.02 -0.72 -17.39
C THR A 164 11.37 0.61 -16.98
N CYS A 165 10.22 0.61 -16.31
CA CYS A 165 9.61 1.83 -15.78
C CYS A 165 10.52 2.52 -14.76
N LEU A 166 11.18 1.78 -13.87
CA LEU A 166 12.14 2.32 -12.89
C LEU A 166 13.43 2.86 -13.57
N LEU A 167 13.94 2.18 -14.59
CA LEU A 167 15.16 2.59 -15.33
C LEU A 167 14.94 3.85 -16.16
N TYR A 168 13.76 4.03 -16.76
CA TYR A 168 13.42 5.25 -17.49
C TYR A 168 13.26 6.49 -16.61
N THR A 169 13.20 6.32 -15.31
CA THR A 169 13.02 7.39 -14.33
C THR A 169 14.27 7.71 -13.53
N SER A 170 15.36 6.98 -13.72
CA SER A 170 16.66 7.37 -13.19
C SER A 170 17.15 8.60 -13.94
N PRO A 171 17.51 9.71 -13.25
CA PRO A 171 18.16 10.82 -13.92
C PRO A 171 19.46 10.29 -14.54
N SER A 172 19.62 10.46 -15.82
CA SER A 172 20.90 10.25 -16.52
C SER A 172 21.94 11.11 -15.80
N PRO A 173 23.11 10.55 -15.43
CA PRO A 173 24.22 11.38 -15.01
C PRO A 173 24.67 12.17 -16.24
N ARG A 174 24.17 13.37 -16.39
CA ARG A 174 24.74 14.37 -17.29
C ARG A 174 25.31 15.49 -16.44
N ASP A 175 26.56 15.35 -16.36
CA ASP A 175 27.58 16.34 -16.70
C ASP A 175 27.85 17.34 -15.60
N SER A 176 28.93 17.03 -14.95
CA SER A 176 29.90 18.02 -14.46
C SER A 176 29.95 19.26 -15.35
#